data_79f9a87302770270e238214e00884dd1
#
_entry.id   79f9a87302770270e238214e00884dd1
#
_cell.length_a   1.000
_cell.length_b   1.000
_cell.length_c   1.000
_cell.angle_alpha   90.00
_cell.angle_beta   90.00
_cell.angle_gamma   90.00
#
_symmetry.space_group_name_H-M   'P 1'
#
loop_
_entity.id
_entity.type
_entity.pdbx_description
1 polymer ?
#
loop_
_entity_poly.entity_id
_entity_poly.type
_entity_poly.pdbx_seq_one_letter_code
_entity_poly.pdbx_strand_id
1 'polypeptide(L)'
;METIDVVAAIIERGGKLLITRRPEGSHLAGLWEFPGGKPHPGESLEEALRREIREELDAEVMVRERIDTVEWAYPDKRVRLVFFRCAIKGEPRALEGQEMAWVTAADLSRYDFPAADAALISRLSGP
;
A
#
# COMPACT_ATOMS: atom_id res chain seq x y z
N MET A 1 7.20 -20.73 -11.51
CA MET A 1 6.26 -19.95 -10.67
C MET A 1 6.31 -18.49 -11.09
N GLU A 2 5.17 -17.93 -11.40
CA GLU A 2 5.07 -16.56 -11.87
C GLU A 2 5.32 -15.57 -10.75
N THR A 3 6.04 -14.49 -11.06
CA THR A 3 6.21 -13.37 -10.14
C THR A 3 5.26 -12.24 -10.53
N ILE A 4 4.45 -11.82 -9.59
CA ILE A 4 3.47 -10.76 -9.79
C ILE A 4 3.96 -9.50 -9.08
N ASP A 5 4.04 -8.39 -9.82
CA ASP A 5 4.39 -7.09 -9.24
C ASP A 5 3.17 -6.45 -8.60
N VAL A 6 3.38 -5.88 -7.42
CA VAL A 6 2.38 -5.08 -6.71
C VAL A 6 3.08 -3.81 -6.23
N VAL A 7 2.47 -2.67 -6.47
CA VAL A 7 3.00 -1.37 -6.01
C VAL A 7 2.14 -0.87 -4.85
N ALA A 8 2.78 -0.25 -3.88
CA ALA A 8 2.09 0.30 -2.73
C ALA A 8 2.65 1.66 -2.36
N ALA A 9 1.77 2.53 -1.87
CA ALA A 9 2.09 3.90 -1.51
C ALA A 9 2.21 4.07 -0.01
N ILE A 10 3.36 4.57 0.43
CA ILE A 10 3.54 5.04 1.80
C ILE A 10 3.25 6.53 1.77
N ILE A 11 1.99 6.86 2.02
CA ILE A 11 1.49 8.25 1.92
C ILE A 11 1.62 8.90 3.28
N GLU A 12 2.47 9.92 3.37
CA GLU A 12 2.69 10.63 4.62
C GLU A 12 2.13 12.05 4.56
N ARG A 13 1.43 12.44 5.61
CA ARG A 13 0.92 13.80 5.78
C ARG A 13 0.81 14.10 7.27
N GLY A 14 1.45 15.19 7.71
CA GLY A 14 1.37 15.61 9.10
C GLY A 14 1.93 14.61 10.10
N GLY A 15 2.95 13.87 9.71
CA GLY A 15 3.57 12.86 10.56
C GLY A 15 2.80 11.55 10.66
N LYS A 16 1.76 11.38 9.84
CA LYS A 16 0.94 10.16 9.82
C LYS A 16 0.95 9.52 8.46
N LEU A 17 0.72 8.21 8.44
CA LEU A 17 0.65 7.39 7.24
C LEU A 17 -0.78 6.95 6.98
N LEU A 18 -1.17 6.92 5.71
CA LEU A 18 -2.51 6.48 5.32
C LEU A 18 -2.51 4.97 5.10
N ILE A 19 -3.39 4.28 5.83
CA ILE A 19 -3.63 2.85 5.63
C ILE A 19 -5.11 2.61 5.36
N THR A 20 -5.41 1.52 4.66
CA THR A 20 -6.78 1.14 4.35
C THR A 20 -7.01 -0.30 4.76
N ARG A 21 -8.26 -0.63 5.11
CA ARG A 21 -8.63 -1.98 5.52
C ARG A 21 -9.45 -2.62 4.43
N ARG A 22 -9.07 -3.83 4.04
CA ARG A 22 -9.76 -4.57 3.00
C ARG A 22 -11.17 -4.94 3.46
N PRO A 23 -12.19 -4.69 2.61
CA PRO A 23 -13.57 -4.97 2.99
C PRO A 23 -13.84 -6.48 3.11
N GLU A 24 -14.91 -6.83 3.83
CA GLU A 24 -15.36 -8.21 3.94
C GLU A 24 -15.68 -8.78 2.55
N GLY A 25 -15.45 -10.08 2.37
CA GLY A 25 -15.69 -10.76 1.11
C GLY A 25 -14.54 -10.68 0.12
N SER A 26 -13.52 -9.86 0.38
CA SER A 26 -12.33 -9.78 -0.46
C SER A 26 -11.24 -10.73 0.03
N HIS A 27 -10.23 -10.95 -0.81
CA HIS A 27 -9.04 -11.69 -0.41
C HIS A 27 -8.33 -10.94 0.72
N LEU A 28 -7.92 -11.66 1.76
CA LEU A 28 -7.29 -11.07 2.95
C LEU A 28 -8.18 -10.03 3.65
N ALA A 29 -9.49 -10.29 3.65
CA ALA A 29 -10.49 -9.41 4.27
C ALA A 29 -10.15 -9.12 5.73
N GLY A 30 -10.38 -7.87 6.14
CA GLY A 30 -10.12 -7.44 7.51
C GLY A 30 -8.67 -7.06 7.80
N LEU A 31 -7.75 -7.31 6.88
CA LEU A 31 -6.36 -6.88 7.04
C LEU A 31 -6.18 -5.46 6.52
N TRP A 32 -5.28 -4.74 7.16
CA TRP A 32 -4.90 -3.40 6.73
C TRP A 32 -3.81 -3.49 5.68
N GLU A 33 -3.70 -2.45 4.86
CA GLU A 33 -2.71 -2.41 3.78
C GLU A 33 -2.31 -0.97 3.49
N PHE A 34 -1.17 -0.83 2.82
CA PHE A 34 -0.82 0.43 2.18
C PHE A 34 -1.52 0.44 0.81
N PRO A 35 -2.19 1.53 0.43
CA PRO A 35 -2.95 1.54 -0.82
C PRO A 35 -2.07 1.31 -2.05
N GLY A 36 -2.61 0.62 -3.03
CA GLY A 36 -1.90 0.30 -4.26
C GLY A 36 -2.55 -0.84 -5.01
N GLY A 37 -1.80 -1.48 -5.87
CA GLY A 37 -2.32 -2.61 -6.64
C GLY A 37 -1.36 -3.09 -7.71
N LYS A 38 -1.90 -3.81 -8.70
CA LYS A 38 -1.11 -4.44 -9.76
C LYS A 38 -0.98 -3.51 -10.96
N PRO A 39 0.24 -3.38 -11.53
CA PRO A 39 0.40 -2.68 -12.81
C PRO A 39 -0.38 -3.36 -13.93
N HIS A 40 -0.92 -2.55 -14.83
CA HIS A 40 -1.47 -3.04 -16.10
C HIS A 40 -0.32 -3.21 -17.11
N PRO A 41 -0.51 -4.05 -18.15
CA PRO A 41 0.51 -4.18 -19.17
C PRO A 41 0.88 -2.82 -19.76
N GLY A 42 2.18 -2.55 -19.84
CA GLY A 42 2.70 -1.30 -20.40
C GLY A 42 2.79 -0.13 -19.43
N GLU A 43 2.26 -0.28 -18.21
CA GLU A 43 2.40 0.76 -17.18
C GLU A 43 3.75 0.66 -16.48
N SER A 44 4.37 1.81 -16.19
CA SER A 44 5.45 1.83 -15.22
C SER A 44 4.88 1.61 -13.82
N LEU A 45 5.74 1.30 -12.85
CA LEU A 45 5.30 1.12 -11.46
C LEU A 45 4.68 2.40 -10.92
N GLU A 46 5.28 3.55 -11.24
CA GLU A 46 4.78 4.86 -10.78
C GLU A 46 3.43 5.21 -11.41
N GLU A 47 3.25 4.92 -12.71
CA GLU A 47 1.97 5.14 -13.38
C GLU A 47 0.88 4.27 -12.78
N ALA A 48 1.20 3.01 -12.51
CA ALA A 48 0.27 2.07 -11.89
C ALA A 48 -0.17 2.58 -10.51
N LEU A 49 0.79 3.07 -9.72
CA LEU A 49 0.48 3.57 -8.39
C LEU A 49 -0.43 4.79 -8.44
N ARG A 50 -0.15 5.75 -9.33
CA ARG A 50 -1.02 6.93 -9.48
C ARG A 50 -2.44 6.53 -9.89
N ARG A 51 -2.56 5.58 -10.82
CA ARG A 51 -3.87 5.07 -11.27
C ARG A 51 -4.62 4.37 -10.14
N GLU A 52 -3.95 3.49 -9.40
CA GLU A 52 -4.57 2.74 -8.31
C GLU A 52 -5.09 3.67 -7.20
N ILE A 53 -4.30 4.68 -6.82
CA ILE A 53 -4.73 5.63 -5.79
C ILE A 53 -5.92 6.45 -6.27
N ARG A 54 -5.95 6.84 -7.54
CA ARG A 54 -7.09 7.55 -8.10
C ARG A 54 -8.36 6.69 -8.07
N GLU A 55 -8.23 5.42 -8.44
CA GLU A 55 -9.36 4.49 -8.45
C GLU A 55 -9.89 4.17 -7.06
N GLU A 56 -8.99 3.97 -6.10
CA GLU A 56 -9.36 3.55 -4.75
C GLU A 56 -9.75 4.71 -3.86
N LEU A 57 -9.09 5.85 -3.99
CA LEU A 57 -9.17 6.93 -3.02
C LEU A 57 -9.56 8.29 -3.62
N ASP A 58 -9.84 8.36 -4.91
CA ASP A 58 -10.18 9.61 -5.60
C ASP A 58 -9.17 10.73 -5.29
N ALA A 59 -7.90 10.40 -5.27
CA ALA A 59 -6.84 11.33 -4.92
C ALA A 59 -5.67 11.22 -5.87
N GLU A 60 -4.91 12.31 -5.95
CA GLU A 60 -3.70 12.37 -6.74
C GLU A 60 -2.49 12.27 -5.82
N VAL A 61 -1.55 11.39 -6.17
CA VAL A 61 -0.30 11.27 -5.41
C VAL A 61 0.87 11.72 -6.25
N MET A 62 1.85 12.29 -5.55
CA MET A 62 3.17 12.57 -6.13
C MET A 62 4.08 11.45 -5.67
N VAL A 63 4.48 10.59 -6.61
CA VAL A 63 5.33 9.45 -6.29
C VAL A 63 6.77 9.94 -6.15
N ARG A 64 7.38 9.60 -5.01
CA ARG A 64 8.75 9.99 -4.71
C ARG A 64 9.65 8.76 -4.81
N GLU A 65 10.61 8.60 -3.91
CA GLU A 65 11.58 7.53 -4.01
C GLU A 65 10.99 6.15 -3.64
N ARG A 66 11.56 5.13 -4.25
CA ARG A 66 11.32 3.74 -3.82
C ARG A 66 12.02 3.53 -2.49
N ILE A 67 11.30 3.06 -1.48
CA ILE A 67 11.85 2.85 -0.15
C ILE A 67 12.14 1.38 0.16
N ASP A 68 11.47 0.46 -0.51
CA ASP A 68 11.74 -0.96 -0.31
C ASP A 68 11.15 -1.80 -1.43
N THR A 69 11.71 -3.00 -1.61
CA THR A 69 11.18 -4.02 -2.50
C THR A 69 11.25 -5.34 -1.73
N VAL A 70 10.09 -6.00 -1.58
CA VAL A 70 9.98 -7.24 -0.82
C VAL A 70 9.43 -8.33 -1.74
N GLU A 71 10.13 -9.48 -1.81
CA GLU A 71 9.60 -10.65 -2.49
C GLU A 71 9.01 -11.60 -1.46
N TRP A 72 7.82 -12.09 -1.72
CA TRP A 72 7.13 -13.01 -0.84
C TRP A 72 6.55 -14.19 -1.63
N ALA A 73 6.87 -15.39 -1.20
CA ALA A 73 6.39 -16.60 -1.85
C ALA A 73 5.14 -17.13 -1.17
N TYR A 74 4.06 -17.23 -1.95
CA TYR A 74 2.87 -17.97 -1.58
C TYR A 74 2.95 -19.37 -2.22
N PRO A 75 2.13 -20.34 -1.78
CA PRO A 75 2.19 -21.70 -2.36
C PRO A 75 2.04 -21.75 -3.88
N ASP A 76 1.23 -20.85 -4.46
CA ASP A 76 0.89 -20.87 -5.88
C ASP A 76 1.51 -19.73 -6.70
N LYS A 77 2.18 -18.76 -6.04
CA LYS A 77 2.73 -17.60 -6.73
C LYS A 77 3.79 -16.90 -5.89
N ARG A 78 4.59 -16.08 -6.55
CA ARG A 78 5.52 -15.17 -5.87
C ARG A 78 5.05 -13.75 -6.12
N VAL A 79 5.08 -12.90 -5.09
CA VAL A 79 4.69 -11.50 -5.18
C VAL A 79 5.93 -10.64 -4.93
N ARG A 80 6.14 -9.63 -5.76
CA ARG A 80 7.16 -8.62 -5.54
C ARG A 80 6.45 -7.32 -5.20
N LEU A 81 6.57 -6.91 -3.94
CA LEU A 81 5.96 -5.68 -3.42
C LEU A 81 6.98 -4.56 -3.51
N VAL A 82 6.61 -3.50 -4.21
CA VAL A 82 7.47 -2.32 -4.36
C VAL A 82 6.77 -1.15 -3.66
N PHE A 83 7.45 -0.58 -2.66
CA PHE A 83 6.90 0.49 -1.84
C PHE A 83 7.54 1.82 -2.22
N PHE A 84 6.70 2.81 -2.50
CA PHE A 84 7.14 4.17 -2.81
C PHE A 84 6.65 5.15 -1.75
N ARG A 85 7.52 6.08 -1.36
CA ARG A 85 7.07 7.22 -0.58
C ARG A 85 6.27 8.14 -1.48
N CYS A 86 5.13 8.60 -0.98
CA CYS A 86 4.23 9.47 -1.75
C CYS A 86 3.74 10.64 -0.91
N ALA A 87 3.56 11.77 -1.57
CA ALA A 87 2.77 12.86 -1.03
C ALA A 87 1.39 12.81 -1.66
N ILE A 88 0.36 13.26 -0.96
CA ILE A 88 -1.00 13.26 -1.47
C ILE A 88 -1.49 14.69 -1.65
N LYS A 89 -2.25 14.92 -2.72
CA LYS A 89 -2.89 16.18 -3.00
C LYS A 89 -4.39 16.03 -2.80
N GLY A 90 -4.96 16.87 -1.93
CA GLY A 90 -6.38 16.81 -1.61
C GLY A 90 -6.73 15.79 -0.54
N GLU A 91 -8.01 15.55 -0.33
CA GLU A 91 -8.50 14.63 0.67
C GLU A 91 -8.88 13.29 0.03
N PRO A 92 -8.33 12.17 0.52
CA PRO A 92 -8.72 10.87 0.00
C PRO A 92 -10.15 10.52 0.38
N ARG A 93 -10.82 9.76 -0.48
CA ARG A 93 -12.18 9.27 -0.26
C ARG A 93 -12.20 7.77 -0.52
N ALA A 94 -12.82 7.01 0.36
CA ALA A 94 -12.91 5.55 0.23
C ALA A 94 -13.94 5.18 -0.83
N LEU A 95 -13.52 5.07 -2.08
CA LEU A 95 -14.42 4.79 -3.20
C LEU A 95 -14.89 3.33 -3.27
N GLU A 96 -14.23 2.42 -2.54
CA GLU A 96 -14.51 0.99 -2.59
C GLU A 96 -15.09 0.45 -1.28
N GLY A 97 -15.59 1.35 -0.42
CA GLY A 97 -16.15 0.93 0.86
C GLY A 97 -15.12 0.50 1.90
N GLN A 98 -13.84 0.68 1.62
CA GLN A 98 -12.79 0.33 2.55
C GLN A 98 -12.71 1.34 3.70
N GLU A 99 -12.25 0.88 4.87
CA GLU A 99 -11.93 1.79 5.95
C GLU A 99 -10.61 2.49 5.66
N MET A 100 -10.46 3.72 6.15
CA MET A 100 -9.21 4.48 6.05
C MET A 100 -8.81 4.94 7.44
N ALA A 101 -7.51 4.99 7.68
CA ALA A 101 -6.98 5.56 8.92
C ALA A 101 -5.65 6.27 8.64
N TRP A 102 -5.45 7.39 9.32
CA TRP A 102 -4.16 8.07 9.38
C TRP A 102 -3.51 7.70 10.70
N VAL A 103 -2.37 7.02 10.65
CA VAL A 103 -1.71 6.50 11.85
C VAL A 103 -0.25 6.89 11.87
N THR A 104 0.32 7.02 13.07
CA THR A 104 1.75 7.24 13.19
C THR A 104 2.50 5.96 12.84
N ALA A 105 3.75 6.09 12.41
CA ALA A 105 4.57 4.91 12.11
C ALA A 105 4.69 3.99 13.33
N ALA A 106 4.81 4.57 14.53
CA ALA A 106 4.90 3.79 15.77
C ALA A 106 3.64 2.96 16.03
N ASP A 107 2.48 3.43 15.58
CA ASP A 107 1.20 2.73 15.81
C ASP A 107 0.91 1.65 14.76
N LEU A 108 1.70 1.52 13.71
CA LEU A 108 1.48 0.50 12.68
C LEU A 108 1.43 -0.92 13.26
N SER A 109 2.20 -1.19 14.30
CA SER A 109 2.24 -2.51 14.93
C SER A 109 0.93 -2.88 15.63
N ARG A 110 0.02 -1.94 15.83
CA ARG A 110 -1.29 -2.18 16.44
C ARG A 110 -2.34 -2.62 15.43
N TYR A 111 -2.01 -2.63 14.15
CA TYR A 111 -2.91 -2.98 13.06
C TYR A 111 -2.49 -4.30 12.44
N ASP A 112 -3.45 -5.10 12.01
CA ASP A 112 -3.18 -6.41 11.41
C ASP A 112 -2.88 -6.24 9.93
N PHE A 113 -1.62 -6.47 9.56
CA PHE A 113 -1.15 -6.44 8.17
C PHE A 113 -0.81 -7.84 7.69
N PRO A 114 -0.81 -8.08 6.38
CA PRO A 114 -0.27 -9.33 5.84
C PRO A 114 1.20 -9.51 6.22
N ALA A 115 1.62 -10.76 6.36
CA ALA A 115 2.99 -11.10 6.78
C ALA A 115 4.05 -10.47 5.85
N ALA A 116 3.75 -10.31 4.57
CA ALA A 116 4.68 -9.73 3.60
C ALA A 116 5.10 -8.30 3.96
N ASP A 117 4.28 -7.57 4.72
CA ASP A 117 4.55 -6.18 5.09
C ASP A 117 5.35 -6.04 6.39
N ALA A 118 5.56 -7.14 7.12
CA ALA A 118 6.10 -7.08 8.47
C ALA A 118 7.48 -6.41 8.55
N ALA A 119 8.38 -6.73 7.63
CA ALA A 119 9.72 -6.17 7.64
C ALA A 119 9.72 -4.66 7.40
N LEU A 120 8.89 -4.20 6.45
CA LEU A 120 8.77 -2.77 6.18
C LEU A 120 8.18 -2.03 7.38
N ILE A 121 7.12 -2.59 7.98
CA ILE A 121 6.49 -1.99 9.16
C ILE A 121 7.47 -1.87 10.30
N SER A 122 8.28 -2.89 10.53
CA SER A 122 9.33 -2.87 11.55
C SER A 122 10.33 -1.73 11.31
N ARG A 123 10.72 -1.52 10.06
CA ARG A 123 11.63 -0.43 9.70
C ARG A 123 10.98 0.95 9.87
N LEU A 124 9.73 1.10 9.47
CA LEU A 124 9.01 2.38 9.57
C LEU A 124 8.73 2.76 11.01
N SER A 125 8.43 1.79 11.88
CA SER A 125 8.08 2.01 13.29
C SER A 125 9.28 2.01 14.22
N GLY A 126 10.43 1.57 13.74
CA GLY A 126 11.65 1.50 14.55
C GLY A 126 12.29 2.85 14.81
N PRO A 127 13.26 2.89 15.72
CA PRO A 127 14.00 4.12 15.99
C PRO A 127 14.89 4.52 14.82
#